data_cb585a08961808a0aabf904b820df5ce
#
_entry.id   cb585a08961808a0aabf904b820df5ce
#
_cell.length_a   1.000
_cell.length_b   1.000
_cell.length_c   1.000
_cell.angle_alpha   90.00
_cell.angle_beta   90.00
_cell.angle_gamma   90.00
#
_symmetry.space_group_name_H-M   'P 1'
#
loop_
_entity.id
_entity.type
_entity.pdbx_description
1 polymer ?
#
loop_
_entity_poly.entity_id
_entity_poly.type
_entity_poly.pdbx_seq_one_letter_code
_entity_poly.pdbx_strand_id
1 'polypeptide(L)' 'MIKVGILELQGDFELHHNILRELGYNSFSVKESADLENLDGLIIP' A
#
# COMPACT_ATOMS: atom_id res chain seq x y z
N MET A 1 9.66 -10.70 3.97
CA MET A 1 8.47 -10.41 3.15
C MET A 1 8.43 -8.92 2.83
N ILE A 2 8.20 -8.58 1.57
CA ILE A 2 8.11 -7.17 1.16
C ILE A 2 6.76 -6.61 1.58
N LYS A 3 6.79 -5.47 2.25
CA LYS A 3 5.59 -4.78 2.71
C LYS A 3 5.43 -3.49 1.93
N VAL A 4 4.35 -3.38 1.16
CA VAL A 4 4.08 -2.20 0.34
C VAL A 4 2.87 -1.47 0.89
N GLY A 5 3.03 -0.20 1.22
CA GLY A 5 1.94 0.66 1.66
C GLY A 5 1.31 1.39 0.49
N ILE A 6 0.02 1.65 0.58
CA ILE A 6 -0.71 2.46 -0.41
C ILE A 6 -1.36 3.61 0.32
N LEU A 7 -1.02 4.83 -0.11
CA LEU A 7 -1.58 6.03 0.50
C LEU A 7 -3.07 6.14 0.16
N GLU A 8 -3.92 6.11 1.19
CA GLU A 8 -5.37 6.11 1.04
C GLU A 8 -5.99 7.44 1.40
N LEU A 9 -5.60 8.49 0.70
CA LEU A 9 -6.25 9.78 0.87
C LEU A 9 -7.37 9.96 -0.15
N GLN A 10 -7.09 9.60 -1.39
CA GLN A 10 -8.07 9.59 -2.48
C GLN A 10 -7.44 8.85 -3.66
N GLY A 11 -8.27 8.55 -4.65
CA GLY A 11 -7.80 7.88 -5.86
C GLY A 11 -8.07 6.39 -5.86
N ASP A 12 -7.37 5.66 -6.71
CA ASP A 12 -7.67 4.25 -6.98
C ASP A 12 -6.85 3.30 -6.10
N PHE A 13 -6.81 3.56 -4.80
CA PHE A 13 -6.03 2.72 -3.90
C PHE A 13 -6.49 1.27 -3.91
N GLU A 14 -7.77 1.02 -4.10
CA GLU A 14 -8.30 -0.34 -4.14
C GLU A 14 -7.76 -1.12 -5.34
N LEU A 15 -7.64 -0.46 -6.48
CA LEU A 15 -7.05 -1.07 -7.67
C LEU A 15 -5.59 -1.47 -7.43
N HIS A 16 -4.83 -0.61 -6.77
CA HIS A 16 -3.44 -0.92 -6.44
C HIS A 16 -3.33 -2.10 -5.49
N HIS A 17 -4.21 -2.20 -4.49
CA HIS A 17 -4.25 -3.36 -3.60
C HIS A 17 -4.50 -4.65 -4.39
N ASN A 18 -5.44 -4.60 -5.32
CA ASN A 18 -5.78 -5.78 -6.12
C ASN A 18 -4.62 -6.25 -7.00
N ILE A 19 -3.92 -5.30 -7.63
CA ILE A 19 -2.78 -5.61 -8.48
C ILE A 19 -1.65 -6.24 -7.66
N LEU A 20 -1.34 -5.67 -6.51
CA LEU A 20 -0.29 -6.20 -5.65
C LEU A 20 -0.64 -7.60 -5.16
N ARG A 21 -1.89 -7.85 -4.83
CA ARG A 21 -2.32 -9.17 -4.39
C ARG A 21 -2.15 -10.20 -5.50
N GLU A 22 -2.47 -9.84 -6.74
CA GLU A 22 -2.27 -10.74 -7.88
C GLU A 22 -0.81 -11.06 -8.11
N LEU A 23 0.08 -10.12 -7.80
CA LEU A 23 1.52 -10.33 -7.93
C LEU A 23 2.13 -11.08 -6.73
N GLY A 24 1.31 -11.41 -5.75
CA GLY A 24 1.77 -12.15 -4.57
C GLY A 24 2.36 -11.30 -3.46
N TYR A 25 2.09 -10.00 -3.46
CA TYR A 25 2.57 -9.10 -2.42
C TYR A 25 1.45 -8.73 -1.46
N ASN A 26 1.83 -8.49 -0.19
CA ASN A 26 0.91 -7.94 0.78
C ASN A 26 0.94 -6.41 0.67
N SER A 27 -0.24 -5.81 0.69
CA SER A 27 -0.36 -4.36 0.66
C SER A 27 -1.05 -3.86 1.93
N PHE A 28 -0.67 -2.66 2.35
CA PHE A 28 -1.17 -2.06 3.60
C PHE A 28 -1.68 -0.66 3.32
N SER A 29 -2.80 -0.30 3.92
CA SER A 29 -3.37 1.03 3.78
C SER A 29 -2.59 2.03 4.64
N VAL A 30 -2.21 3.16 4.05
CA VAL A 30 -1.51 4.22 4.75
C VAL A 30 -2.43 5.44 4.84
N LYS A 31 -2.85 5.77 6.04
CA LYS A 31 -3.74 6.92 6.29
C LYS A 31 -3.09 7.96 7.19
N GLU A 32 -2.12 7.56 7.98
CA GLU A 32 -1.41 8.45 8.89
C GLU A 32 0.05 8.03 9.00
N SER A 33 0.87 8.90 9.58
CA SER A 33 2.32 8.70 9.60
C SER A 33 2.74 7.41 10.30
N ALA A 34 2.01 6.98 11.30
CA ALA A 34 2.33 5.73 12.00
C ALA A 34 2.25 4.52 11.07
N ASP A 35 1.44 4.60 10.02
CA ASP A 35 1.28 3.49 9.07
C ASP A 35 2.49 3.31 8.17
N LEU A 36 3.41 4.29 8.15
CA LEU A 36 4.61 4.22 7.33
C LEU A 36 5.69 3.33 7.95
N GLU A 37 5.56 2.96 9.21
CA GLU A 37 6.56 2.16 9.89
C GLU A 37 6.63 0.75 9.29
N ASN A 38 7.86 0.27 9.14
CA ASN A 38 8.14 -1.09 8.67
C ASN A 38 7.71 -1.38 7.23
N LEU A 39 7.47 -0.35 6.43
CA LEU A 39 7.20 -0.52 5.01
C LEU A 39 8.49 -0.58 4.21
N ASP A 40 8.49 -1.38 3.18
CA ASP A 40 9.60 -1.45 2.22
C ASP A 40 9.39 -0.49 1.05
N GLY A 41 8.15 -0.11 0.79
CA GLY A 41 7.82 0.84 -0.27
C GLY A 41 6.46 1.49 -0.06
N LEU A 42 6.20 2.56 -0.78
CA LEU A 42 4.95 3.31 -0.70
C LEU A 42 4.48 3.69 -2.10
N ILE A 43 3.21 3.44 -2.38
CA ILE A 43 2.57 3.85 -3.62
C ILE A 43 1.69 5.07 -3.32
N ILE A 44 1.88 6.11 -4.10
CA ILE A 44 1.05 7.32 -4.03
C ILE A 44 0.26 7.38 -5.33
N PRO A 45 -1.03 7.03 -5.27
CA PRO A 45 -1.88 7.03 -6.45
C PRO A 45 -2.07 8.42 -7.05
#